data_3fbf22239bc0d90554367cb78dcb9758
#
_entry.id   3fbf22239bc0d90554367cb78dcb9758
#
_cell.length_a   1.000
_cell.length_b   1.000
_cell.length_c   1.000
_cell.angle_alpha   90.00
_cell.angle_beta   90.00
_cell.angle_gamma   90.00
#
_symmetry.space_group_name_H-M   'P 1'
#
loop_
_entity.id
_entity.type
_entity.pdbx_description
1 polymer ?
#
loop_
_entity_poly.entity_id
_entity_poly.type
_entity_poly.pdbx_seq_one_letter_code
_entity_poly.pdbx_strand_id
1 'polypeptide(L)'
;DRLRSRGLGDVYKRQVDTQAAAPNMRIYAIYLGNSAAGGDAVLVESNGEYLLMDMGTYEQATEYVIPVIEKLGIKEISVYFSHMHIDHYGARPDKLVCGLDAIHDIGGLKIKNLYLPDNSLGTQNSDYVDKYGKFVAAFKSYRDTTGMVVRLKKGSTFSFGSVNAEVLGPLGTNSTVNQLGGNKDRYQNNMSLVTMLTCGKTKYLTCGDTMDAQEALLVEQYKGTGKLDADIMKLSHHGTSGANSEEFLAEITPTYSFAQNSSYIGYLPNGNKWKETYSAVNAARKYGFYYLLSEEKKDLIIDVTNNKITMYKSSVTSTNKLSGWVTVKGSTGLKGDTTDKFYIGTDGKPYTGVKKIGDKTYWFSSNLVKGIYRVSDKTWNPLYAISNTYRYFDISTGEMYVGFHEIDGKMYYFDSNGYRQLGNQSWKKKKINGSYYALNQNGVIAKNSWKKYSDGWRYFGADGRMYTGKRKVATATYYFDTKTGCRLENKFKKIGSKKYYFDAGGKMYQNTMKKIGRYRYYFDKYGCMAVSKIVTVSGNSYYFNSNGQAVQNEIVAVGKYSYYFSSKGVMVKNKIQKVGKYRYYFDKNGRMVKNKTIRIAGKKYKIDKNGHNK
;
A
#
# COMPACT_ATOMS: atom_id res chain seq x y z
N ASP A 1 -6.03 8.56 45.84
CA ASP A 1 -5.39 7.23 45.65
C ASP A 1 -6.32 6.06 45.26
N ARG A 2 -7.57 6.34 44.89
CA ARG A 2 -8.53 5.29 44.49
C ARG A 2 -8.83 5.21 42.98
N LEU A 3 -8.14 5.95 42.11
CA LEU A 3 -8.41 6.01 40.68
C LEU A 3 -7.37 5.33 39.77
N ARG A 4 -6.33 4.69 40.35
CA ARG A 4 -5.26 4.04 39.56
C ARG A 4 -5.45 2.56 39.21
N SER A 5 -6.52 1.89 39.71
CA SER A 5 -6.68 0.44 39.56
C SER A 5 -7.70 -0.04 38.50
N ARG A 6 -8.44 0.88 37.82
CA ARG A 6 -9.57 0.46 36.96
C ARG A 6 -9.22 0.02 35.53
N GLY A 7 -8.06 0.34 35.00
CA GLY A 7 -7.76 0.05 33.60
C GLY A 7 -7.12 -1.31 33.30
N LEU A 8 -6.52 -1.94 34.28
CA LEU A 8 -5.81 -3.21 34.13
C LEU A 8 -6.51 -4.39 34.83
N GLY A 9 -7.35 -4.09 35.83
CA GLY A 9 -8.13 -5.10 36.54
C GLY A 9 -9.05 -5.92 35.65
N ASP A 10 -9.68 -5.26 34.67
CA ASP A 10 -10.72 -5.90 33.85
C ASP A 10 -10.17 -6.79 32.75
N VAL A 11 -8.95 -6.53 32.26
CA VAL A 11 -8.28 -7.42 31.27
C VAL A 11 -7.66 -8.64 31.98
N TYR A 12 -7.28 -8.48 33.23
CA TYR A 12 -6.65 -9.53 34.05
C TYR A 12 -7.62 -10.28 34.95
N LYS A 13 -8.82 -9.73 35.25
CA LYS A 13 -9.86 -10.46 36.03
C LYS A 13 -10.98 -10.88 35.09
N ARG A 14 -11.11 -12.19 34.84
CA ARG A 14 -12.34 -12.78 34.30
C ARG A 14 -13.25 -13.11 35.50
N GLN A 15 -14.51 -12.67 35.43
CA GLN A 15 -15.55 -13.25 36.28
C GLN A 15 -15.67 -14.75 35.97
N VAL A 16 -15.64 -15.57 36.98
CA VAL A 16 -15.85 -17.01 36.86
C VAL A 16 -17.36 -17.23 36.67
N ASP A 17 -17.78 -17.42 35.44
CA ASP A 17 -19.11 -17.95 35.13
C ASP A 17 -19.08 -19.46 35.22
N THR A 18 -19.98 -20.03 36.01
CA THR A 18 -20.10 -21.47 36.38
C THR A 18 -20.68 -22.37 35.28
N GLN A 19 -20.78 -21.94 34.02
CA GLN A 19 -21.01 -22.87 32.89
C GLN A 19 -19.68 -23.50 32.50
N ALA A 20 -19.71 -24.81 32.11
CA ALA A 20 -18.50 -25.51 31.64
C ALA A 20 -17.68 -24.60 30.75
N ALA A 21 -16.58 -24.11 31.28
CA ALA A 21 -15.86 -23.00 30.67
C ALA A 21 -15.40 -23.41 29.29
N ALA A 22 -15.77 -22.61 28.28
CA ALA A 22 -15.29 -22.81 26.93
C ALA A 22 -13.75 -22.85 26.91
N PRO A 23 -13.11 -23.68 26.05
CA PRO A 23 -11.66 -23.76 25.98
C PRO A 23 -11.04 -22.38 25.89
N ASN A 24 -10.18 -22.04 26.81
CA ASN A 24 -9.49 -20.76 26.82
C ASN A 24 -8.00 -20.93 27.11
N MET A 25 -7.20 -20.05 26.53
CA MET A 25 -5.77 -19.92 26.77
C MET A 25 -5.40 -18.46 26.67
N ARG A 26 -4.68 -17.95 27.65
CA ARG A 26 -4.16 -16.59 27.58
C ARG A 26 -2.65 -16.63 27.74
N ILE A 27 -1.95 -16.06 26.74
CA ILE A 27 -0.50 -16.03 26.66
C ILE A 27 -0.06 -14.61 26.99
N TYR A 28 0.78 -14.46 27.99
CA TYR A 28 1.46 -13.23 28.36
C TYR A 28 2.92 -13.36 27.96
N ALA A 29 3.31 -12.81 26.82
CA ALA A 29 4.71 -12.66 26.46
C ALA A 29 5.22 -11.40 27.19
N ILE A 30 6.13 -11.59 28.13
CA ILE A 30 6.56 -10.56 29.08
C ILE A 30 7.78 -9.84 28.50
N TYR A 31 7.74 -8.50 28.44
CA TYR A 31 8.89 -7.69 28.07
C TYR A 31 9.94 -7.70 29.17
N LEU A 32 11.15 -8.12 28.87
CA LEU A 32 12.26 -8.32 29.83
C LEU A 32 13.31 -7.21 29.83
N GLY A 33 12.91 -6.01 29.41
CA GLY A 33 13.87 -4.90 29.28
C GLY A 33 14.72 -5.00 28.02
N ASN A 34 15.65 -4.06 27.88
CA ASN A 34 16.65 -4.02 26.78
C ASN A 34 18.00 -4.51 27.31
N SER A 35 18.08 -5.73 27.78
CA SER A 35 19.34 -6.34 28.23
C SER A 35 20.08 -6.98 27.06
N ALA A 36 21.41 -6.89 27.05
CA ALA A 36 22.27 -7.63 26.12
C ALA A 36 22.31 -9.15 26.42
N ALA A 37 21.72 -9.58 27.52
CA ALA A 37 21.78 -10.95 28.00
C ALA A 37 20.74 -11.88 27.39
N GLY A 38 19.92 -11.44 26.44
CA GLY A 38 18.83 -12.29 25.96
C GLY A 38 17.72 -12.47 27.00
N GLY A 39 17.01 -13.59 26.96
CA GLY A 39 16.02 -14.02 27.92
C GLY A 39 14.62 -14.14 27.35
N ASP A 40 13.93 -15.18 27.80
CA ASP A 40 12.53 -15.45 27.48
C ASP A 40 11.69 -15.58 28.74
N ALA A 41 10.47 -15.08 28.72
CA ALA A 41 9.48 -15.35 29.76
C ALA A 41 8.07 -15.28 29.16
N VAL A 42 7.36 -16.39 29.21
CA VAL A 42 5.98 -16.49 28.74
C VAL A 42 5.12 -17.11 29.85
N LEU A 43 4.13 -16.38 30.31
CA LEU A 43 3.14 -16.93 31.24
C LEU A 43 1.89 -17.34 30.47
N VAL A 44 1.46 -18.58 30.59
CA VAL A 44 0.23 -19.10 29.99
C VAL A 44 -0.79 -19.38 31.07
N GLU A 45 -1.98 -18.82 30.92
CA GLU A 45 -3.13 -19.04 31.82
C GLU A 45 -4.20 -19.83 31.09
N SER A 46 -4.81 -20.80 31.76
CA SER A 46 -6.01 -21.47 31.30
C SER A 46 -6.88 -21.88 32.49
N ASN A 47 -8.13 -21.37 32.51
CA ASN A 47 -9.11 -21.68 33.58
C ASN A 47 -8.58 -21.49 35.01
N GLY A 48 -7.75 -20.47 35.23
CA GLY A 48 -7.15 -20.16 36.53
C GLY A 48 -5.93 -21.01 36.89
N GLU A 49 -5.47 -21.91 36.02
CA GLU A 49 -4.18 -22.58 36.15
C GLU A 49 -3.12 -21.82 35.32
N TYR A 50 -1.91 -21.75 35.86
CA TYR A 50 -0.82 -20.96 35.32
C TYR A 50 0.42 -21.81 35.04
N LEU A 51 1.02 -21.59 33.87
CA LEU A 51 2.30 -22.16 33.47
C LEU A 51 3.26 -21.03 33.06
N LEU A 52 4.33 -20.83 33.83
CA LEU A 52 5.42 -19.93 33.47
C LEU A 52 6.46 -20.71 32.65
N MET A 53 6.67 -20.31 31.41
CA MET A 53 7.64 -20.90 30.49
C MET A 53 8.84 -19.97 30.36
N ASP A 54 9.98 -20.38 30.90
CA ASP A 54 11.18 -19.59 31.11
C ASP A 54 10.94 -18.31 31.93
N MET A 55 11.97 -17.61 32.36
CA MET A 55 11.82 -16.43 33.19
C MET A 55 12.91 -15.36 33.03
N GLY A 56 13.72 -15.46 32.00
CA GLY A 56 14.86 -14.54 31.81
C GLY A 56 16.04 -14.82 32.75
N THR A 57 16.90 -13.84 32.92
CA THR A 57 17.94 -13.84 33.97
C THR A 57 17.30 -13.61 35.33
N TYR A 58 18.06 -13.79 36.42
CA TYR A 58 17.60 -13.50 37.78
C TYR A 58 17.07 -12.07 37.92
N GLU A 59 17.79 -11.10 37.40
CA GLU A 59 17.40 -9.69 37.39
C GLU A 59 16.14 -9.46 36.60
N GLN A 60 16.02 -10.08 35.40
CA GLN A 60 14.84 -9.98 34.59
C GLN A 60 13.62 -10.64 35.25
N ALA A 61 13.80 -11.80 35.89
CA ALA A 61 12.74 -12.43 36.67
C ALA A 61 12.22 -11.49 37.76
N THR A 62 13.13 -10.88 38.53
CA THR A 62 12.80 -9.98 39.60
C THR A 62 12.15 -8.68 39.13
N GLU A 63 12.65 -8.08 38.07
CA GLU A 63 12.21 -6.76 37.62
C GLU A 63 10.95 -6.80 36.77
N TYR A 64 10.75 -7.86 35.96
CA TYR A 64 9.66 -7.92 34.98
C TYR A 64 8.67 -9.06 35.21
N VAL A 65 9.09 -10.27 35.60
CA VAL A 65 8.21 -11.44 35.72
C VAL A 65 7.43 -11.41 37.02
N ILE A 66 8.11 -11.21 38.14
CA ILE A 66 7.49 -11.17 39.48
C ILE A 66 6.37 -10.12 39.55
N PRO A 67 6.57 -8.87 39.11
CA PRO A 67 5.48 -7.87 39.10
C PRO A 67 4.24 -8.30 38.33
N VAL A 68 4.37 -9.10 37.27
CA VAL A 68 3.22 -9.64 36.52
C VAL A 68 2.50 -10.71 37.39
N ILE A 69 3.24 -11.62 38.02
CA ILE A 69 2.69 -12.65 38.91
C ILE A 69 1.92 -12.02 40.09
N GLU A 70 2.53 -11.04 40.75
CA GLU A 70 1.92 -10.31 41.88
C GLU A 70 0.65 -9.58 41.46
N LYS A 71 0.71 -8.86 40.32
CA LYS A 71 -0.41 -8.11 39.78
C LYS A 71 -1.60 -9.00 39.43
N LEU A 72 -1.35 -10.20 38.89
CA LEU A 72 -2.38 -11.18 38.61
C LEU A 72 -2.92 -11.87 39.89
N GLY A 73 -2.26 -11.68 41.03
CA GLY A 73 -2.63 -12.29 42.31
C GLY A 73 -2.51 -13.82 42.31
N ILE A 74 -1.56 -14.35 41.52
CA ILE A 74 -1.33 -15.78 41.37
C ILE A 74 -0.88 -16.36 42.72
N LYS A 75 -1.48 -17.47 43.12
CA LYS A 75 -1.14 -18.16 44.38
C LYS A 75 -0.51 -19.52 44.14
N GLU A 76 -0.75 -20.12 42.99
CA GLU A 76 -0.18 -21.39 42.57
C GLU A 76 0.23 -21.30 41.10
N ILE A 77 1.41 -21.83 40.75
CA ILE A 77 1.98 -21.77 39.40
C ILE A 77 2.77 -23.04 39.11
N SER A 78 2.68 -23.53 37.88
CA SER A 78 3.65 -24.48 37.33
C SER A 78 4.74 -23.73 36.59
N VAL A 79 5.96 -24.22 36.63
CA VAL A 79 7.11 -23.63 35.94
C VAL A 79 7.67 -24.64 34.95
N TYR A 80 8.03 -24.16 33.79
CA TYR A 80 8.60 -24.93 32.67
C TYR A 80 9.88 -24.26 32.19
N PHE A 81 10.95 -25.00 32.08
CA PHE A 81 12.18 -24.52 31.44
C PHE A 81 12.40 -25.23 30.13
N SER A 82 12.59 -24.43 29.08
CA SER A 82 12.86 -24.93 27.73
C SER A 82 14.22 -25.64 27.65
N HIS A 83 15.23 -25.03 28.28
CA HIS A 83 16.59 -25.56 28.41
C HIS A 83 17.33 -24.88 29.57
N MET A 84 18.60 -25.18 29.76
CA MET A 84 19.32 -24.81 30.98
C MET A 84 20.35 -23.70 30.74
N HIS A 85 20.04 -22.68 29.93
CA HIS A 85 20.81 -21.44 29.90
C HIS A 85 20.35 -20.46 30.97
N ILE A 86 21.30 -19.63 31.42
CA ILE A 86 21.09 -18.71 32.55
C ILE A 86 20.00 -17.67 32.32
N ASP A 87 19.77 -17.31 31.10
CA ASP A 87 18.76 -16.35 30.63
C ASP A 87 17.37 -17.00 30.40
N HIS A 88 17.19 -18.26 30.77
CA HIS A 88 15.93 -19.00 30.78
C HIS A 88 15.49 -19.46 32.15
N TYR A 89 16.42 -20.01 32.97
CA TYR A 89 16.06 -20.42 34.33
C TYR A 89 16.48 -19.41 35.41
N GLY A 90 17.01 -18.25 35.01
CA GLY A 90 17.29 -17.17 35.91
C GLY A 90 18.46 -17.41 36.86
N ALA A 91 19.50 -18.16 36.44
CA ALA A 91 20.64 -18.42 37.32
C ALA A 91 21.48 -17.17 37.54
N ARG A 92 21.90 -17.04 38.81
CA ARG A 92 22.92 -16.11 39.24
C ARG A 92 24.04 -16.88 39.94
N PRO A 93 25.01 -17.40 39.16
CA PRO A 93 26.00 -18.35 39.66
C PRO A 93 26.88 -17.82 40.80
N ASP A 94 27.17 -16.52 40.80
CA ASP A 94 27.96 -15.82 41.83
C ASP A 94 27.28 -15.82 43.21
N LYS A 95 25.94 -15.90 43.24
CA LYS A 95 25.14 -15.91 44.47
C LYS A 95 24.45 -17.25 44.78
N LEU A 96 24.64 -18.26 43.91
CA LEU A 96 24.00 -19.58 44.02
C LEU A 96 22.45 -19.52 44.13
N VAL A 97 21.85 -18.54 43.45
CA VAL A 97 20.38 -18.37 43.35
C VAL A 97 19.92 -18.46 41.92
N CYS A 98 18.64 -18.75 41.72
CA CYS A 98 18.00 -18.76 40.42
C CYS A 98 16.62 -18.09 40.48
N GLY A 99 15.97 -17.97 39.34
CA GLY A 99 14.66 -17.32 39.26
C GLY A 99 13.57 -18.01 40.08
N LEU A 100 13.72 -19.31 40.39
CA LEU A 100 12.80 -19.99 41.33
C LEU A 100 12.92 -19.47 42.76
N ASP A 101 14.13 -19.09 43.19
CA ASP A 101 14.31 -18.46 44.50
C ASP A 101 13.58 -17.13 44.55
N ALA A 102 13.68 -16.35 43.46
CA ALA A 102 12.95 -15.08 43.35
C ALA A 102 11.42 -15.29 43.40
N ILE A 103 10.90 -16.31 42.72
CA ILE A 103 9.45 -16.66 42.76
C ILE A 103 9.03 -17.14 44.13
N HIS A 104 9.85 -17.93 44.79
CA HIS A 104 9.58 -18.43 46.16
C HIS A 104 9.45 -17.30 47.18
N ASP A 105 10.24 -16.25 47.04
CA ASP A 105 10.24 -15.09 47.94
C ASP A 105 8.94 -14.25 47.85
N ILE A 106 8.10 -14.50 46.84
CA ILE A 106 6.75 -13.95 46.78
C ILE A 106 5.89 -14.69 47.81
N GLY A 107 5.63 -14.07 48.94
CA GLY A 107 4.92 -14.68 50.10
C GLY A 107 3.65 -15.45 49.73
N GLY A 108 3.65 -16.76 49.98
CA GLY A 108 2.53 -17.66 49.80
C GLY A 108 2.31 -18.18 48.37
N LEU A 109 3.23 -17.96 47.43
CA LEU A 109 3.18 -18.57 46.11
C LEU A 109 3.63 -20.03 46.18
N LYS A 110 2.81 -20.94 45.65
CA LYS A 110 3.10 -22.36 45.56
C LYS A 110 3.53 -22.75 44.16
N ILE A 111 4.60 -23.54 44.03
CA ILE A 111 4.99 -24.16 42.76
C ILE A 111 4.35 -25.55 42.70
N LYS A 112 3.37 -25.71 41.79
CA LYS A 112 2.60 -26.97 41.61
C LYS A 112 3.44 -28.04 40.93
N ASN A 113 4.03 -27.72 39.77
CA ASN A 113 4.90 -28.63 39.03
C ASN A 113 6.11 -27.87 38.48
N LEU A 114 7.23 -28.57 38.38
CA LEU A 114 8.42 -28.10 37.68
C LEU A 114 8.71 -29.02 36.51
N TYR A 115 8.52 -28.51 35.28
CA TYR A 115 8.79 -29.23 34.04
C TYR A 115 10.20 -28.89 33.56
N LEU A 116 11.01 -29.91 33.38
CA LEU A 116 12.44 -29.79 33.00
C LEU A 116 12.79 -30.71 31.84
N PRO A 117 13.78 -30.38 30.99
CA PRO A 117 14.31 -31.32 30.01
C PRO A 117 14.82 -32.62 30.68
N ASP A 118 14.67 -33.74 30.02
CA ASP A 118 15.18 -35.03 30.52
C ASP A 118 16.71 -35.06 30.43
N ASN A 119 17.36 -35.47 31.53
CA ASN A 119 18.83 -35.58 31.60
C ASN A 119 19.41 -36.63 30.64
N SER A 120 18.62 -37.62 30.20
CA SER A 120 19.07 -38.65 29.24
C SER A 120 19.49 -38.11 27.90
N LEU A 121 19.12 -36.83 27.60
CA LEU A 121 19.51 -36.14 26.39
C LEU A 121 20.95 -35.61 26.44
N GLY A 122 21.68 -35.88 27.53
CA GLY A 122 23.13 -35.72 27.69
C GLY A 122 23.62 -34.30 27.82
N THR A 123 23.84 -33.90 29.06
CA THR A 123 24.65 -32.72 29.38
C THR A 123 26.13 -33.12 29.37
N GLN A 124 26.89 -32.71 28.37
CA GLN A 124 28.33 -32.97 28.31
C GLN A 124 29.20 -31.95 29.07
N ASN A 125 28.60 -31.04 29.84
CA ASN A 125 29.36 -30.08 30.61
C ASN A 125 29.25 -30.36 32.12
N SER A 126 30.35 -30.73 32.74
CA SER A 126 30.41 -30.97 34.17
C SER A 126 29.93 -29.77 35.00
N ASP A 127 30.21 -28.56 34.55
CA ASP A 127 29.76 -27.31 35.19
C ASP A 127 28.22 -27.16 35.20
N TYR A 128 27.55 -27.60 34.14
CA TYR A 128 26.10 -27.53 34.05
C TYR A 128 25.41 -28.65 34.86
N VAL A 129 25.98 -29.86 34.85
CA VAL A 129 25.44 -30.98 35.67
C VAL A 129 25.48 -30.63 37.15
N ASP A 130 26.58 -30.03 37.61
CA ASP A 130 26.74 -29.66 39.01
C ASP A 130 25.80 -28.52 39.40
N LYS A 131 25.67 -27.49 38.58
CA LYS A 131 24.73 -26.39 38.75
C LYS A 131 23.27 -26.86 38.66
N TYR A 132 22.96 -27.76 37.71
CA TYR A 132 21.66 -28.36 37.55
C TYR A 132 21.26 -29.27 38.69
N GLY A 133 22.21 -30.06 39.23
CA GLY A 133 21.99 -30.89 40.42
C GLY A 133 21.70 -30.04 41.66
N LYS A 134 22.44 -28.97 41.86
CA LYS A 134 22.21 -27.99 42.95
C LYS A 134 20.87 -27.26 42.77
N PHE A 135 20.51 -26.88 41.55
CA PHE A 135 19.24 -26.28 41.21
C PHE A 135 18.04 -27.19 41.53
N VAL A 136 18.08 -28.45 41.10
CA VAL A 136 17.03 -29.43 41.42
C VAL A 136 16.98 -29.71 42.93
N ALA A 137 18.11 -29.71 43.62
CA ALA A 137 18.16 -29.85 45.06
C ALA A 137 17.56 -28.63 45.78
N ALA A 138 17.89 -27.42 45.34
CA ALA A 138 17.28 -26.18 45.84
C ALA A 138 15.77 -26.20 45.66
N PHE A 139 15.28 -26.53 44.47
CA PHE A 139 13.85 -26.65 44.22
C PHE A 139 13.16 -27.67 45.14
N LYS A 140 13.81 -28.81 45.41
CA LYS A 140 13.29 -29.79 46.38
C LYS A 140 13.19 -29.22 47.78
N SER A 141 14.06 -28.29 48.20
CA SER A 141 14.02 -27.67 49.52
C SER A 141 12.89 -26.65 49.68
N TYR A 142 12.50 -25.98 48.58
CA TYR A 142 11.40 -25.02 48.55
C TYR A 142 10.04 -25.64 48.20
N ARG A 143 10.05 -26.89 47.76
CA ARG A 143 8.84 -27.58 47.36
C ARG A 143 7.91 -27.76 48.55
N ASP A 144 6.75 -27.16 48.50
CA ASP A 144 5.63 -27.63 49.28
C ASP A 144 5.36 -29.09 48.88
N THR A 145 5.03 -29.95 49.82
CA THR A 145 5.00 -31.43 49.69
C THR A 145 4.14 -31.97 48.55
N THR A 146 3.42 -31.13 47.81
CA THR A 146 2.50 -31.47 46.71
C THR A 146 3.07 -31.31 45.32
N GLY A 147 4.17 -30.55 45.11
CA GLY A 147 4.71 -30.32 43.77
C GLY A 147 5.56 -31.45 43.21
N MET A 148 5.54 -31.70 41.90
CA MET A 148 6.34 -32.73 41.24
C MET A 148 7.36 -32.14 40.30
N VAL A 149 8.56 -32.71 40.26
CA VAL A 149 9.55 -32.48 39.20
C VAL A 149 9.26 -33.49 38.09
N VAL A 150 8.88 -32.99 36.93
CA VAL A 150 8.53 -33.78 35.74
C VAL A 150 9.60 -33.61 34.66
N ARG A 151 10.20 -34.71 34.26
CA ARG A 151 11.20 -34.72 33.19
C ARG A 151 10.52 -34.92 31.84
N LEU A 152 10.75 -33.98 30.93
CA LEU A 152 10.13 -33.96 29.60
C LEU A 152 11.11 -34.35 28.50
N LYS A 153 10.64 -35.17 27.58
CA LYS A 153 11.33 -35.58 26.36
C LYS A 153 10.32 -35.69 25.22
N LYS A 154 10.78 -35.87 23.98
CA LYS A 154 9.91 -36.12 22.83
C LYS A 154 8.82 -37.15 23.18
N GLY A 155 7.59 -36.81 22.86
CA GLY A 155 6.40 -37.63 23.16
C GLY A 155 5.82 -37.46 24.56
N SER A 156 6.47 -36.72 25.46
CA SER A 156 5.87 -36.37 26.76
C SER A 156 4.64 -35.49 26.55
N THR A 157 3.61 -35.72 27.35
CA THR A 157 2.39 -34.91 27.38
C THR A 157 2.06 -34.46 28.78
N PHE A 158 1.46 -33.29 28.90
CA PHE A 158 0.87 -32.80 30.16
C PHE A 158 -0.30 -31.87 29.85
N SER A 159 -1.10 -31.54 30.86
CA SER A 159 -2.23 -30.62 30.67
C SER A 159 -2.40 -29.70 31.87
N PHE A 160 -3.00 -28.52 31.60
CA PHE A 160 -3.45 -27.57 32.62
C PHE A 160 -4.66 -26.79 32.10
N GLY A 161 -5.66 -26.59 32.90
CA GLY A 161 -6.91 -25.98 32.48
C GLY A 161 -7.51 -26.67 31.25
N SER A 162 -7.68 -25.94 30.15
CA SER A 162 -8.14 -26.46 28.85
C SER A 162 -7.01 -26.69 27.87
N VAL A 163 -5.76 -26.60 28.29
CA VAL A 163 -4.59 -26.73 27.43
C VAL A 163 -3.98 -28.11 27.51
N ASN A 164 -3.75 -28.74 26.37
CA ASN A 164 -2.95 -29.96 26.24
C ASN A 164 -1.60 -29.61 25.65
N ALA A 165 -0.53 -30.10 26.23
CA ALA A 165 0.84 -29.92 25.79
C ALA A 165 1.42 -31.23 25.29
N GLU A 166 2.10 -31.18 24.12
CA GLU A 166 2.87 -32.31 23.56
C GLU A 166 4.28 -31.81 23.24
N VAL A 167 5.28 -32.55 23.70
CA VAL A 167 6.69 -32.27 23.43
C VAL A 167 7.09 -32.95 22.12
N LEU A 168 7.42 -32.16 21.12
CA LEU A 168 7.79 -32.61 19.77
C LEU A 168 9.29 -32.80 19.57
N GLY A 169 10.11 -32.11 20.38
CA GLY A 169 11.57 -32.15 20.35
C GLY A 169 12.18 -31.88 21.72
N PRO A 170 13.51 -32.02 21.86
CA PRO A 170 14.49 -32.20 20.80
C PRO A 170 14.49 -33.60 20.19
N LEU A 171 15.03 -33.67 18.98
CA LEU A 171 15.22 -34.92 18.21
C LEU A 171 16.70 -35.27 18.14
N GLY A 172 16.99 -36.59 18.00
CA GLY A 172 18.36 -37.09 17.84
C GLY A 172 19.04 -37.44 19.16
N THR A 173 20.24 -37.98 19.06
CA THR A 173 21.12 -38.33 20.17
C THR A 173 22.22 -37.30 20.27
N ASN A 174 22.92 -37.30 21.44
CA ASN A 174 24.09 -36.46 21.68
C ASN A 174 25.12 -36.47 20.54
N SER A 175 25.36 -37.64 19.92
CA SER A 175 26.32 -37.76 18.82
C SER A 175 25.84 -37.07 17.53
N THR A 176 24.54 -37.12 17.25
CA THR A 176 23.96 -36.50 16.04
C THR A 176 23.94 -34.97 16.17
N VAL A 177 23.61 -34.42 17.33
CA VAL A 177 23.54 -32.98 17.57
C VAL A 177 24.95 -32.38 17.69
N ASN A 178 25.92 -33.10 18.24
CA ASN A 178 27.33 -32.67 18.29
C ASN A 178 27.99 -32.56 16.92
N GLN A 179 27.57 -33.36 15.95
CA GLN A 179 28.07 -33.29 14.57
C GLN A 179 27.57 -32.07 13.80
N LEU A 180 26.45 -31.46 14.26
CA LEU A 180 25.75 -30.40 13.55
C LEU A 180 26.12 -28.96 13.98
N GLY A 181 26.98 -28.76 14.97
CA GLY A 181 27.31 -27.35 15.30
C GLY A 181 28.16 -27.03 16.49
N GLY A 182 29.37 -27.02 16.35
CA GLY A 182 30.48 -26.12 16.57
C GLY A 182 30.84 -25.63 17.99
N ASN A 183 29.96 -25.30 18.90
CA ASN A 183 30.29 -24.89 20.27
C ASN A 183 29.26 -25.35 21.33
N LYS A 184 29.67 -25.29 22.58
CA LYS A 184 28.87 -25.79 23.72
C LYS A 184 27.51 -25.08 23.89
N ASP A 185 27.44 -23.79 23.56
CA ASP A 185 26.23 -22.98 23.72
C ASP A 185 25.18 -23.35 22.66
N ARG A 186 25.59 -23.54 21.40
CA ARG A 186 24.72 -24.03 20.32
C ARG A 186 24.16 -25.40 20.60
N TYR A 187 24.94 -26.27 21.24
CA TYR A 187 24.47 -27.58 21.63
C TYR A 187 23.31 -27.51 22.63
N GLN A 188 23.45 -26.69 23.66
CA GLN A 188 22.39 -26.51 24.67
C GLN A 188 21.12 -25.90 24.08
N ASN A 189 21.28 -24.93 23.20
CA ASN A 189 20.15 -24.34 22.48
C ASN A 189 19.40 -25.40 21.67
N ASN A 190 20.12 -26.26 20.94
CA ASN A 190 19.51 -27.35 20.16
C ASN A 190 18.87 -28.46 21.01
N MET A 191 19.11 -28.47 22.32
CA MET A 191 18.46 -29.37 23.28
C MET A 191 17.21 -28.73 23.91
N SER A 192 16.78 -27.57 23.48
CA SER A 192 15.54 -26.94 23.93
C SER A 192 14.33 -27.84 23.68
N LEU A 193 13.43 -27.87 24.63
CA LEU A 193 12.14 -28.52 24.47
C LEU A 193 11.31 -27.77 23.43
N VAL A 194 10.89 -28.46 22.39
CA VAL A 194 9.94 -27.96 21.39
C VAL A 194 8.56 -28.47 21.78
N THR A 195 7.70 -27.57 22.23
CA THR A 195 6.42 -27.95 22.84
C THR A 195 5.26 -27.28 22.14
N MET A 196 4.28 -28.07 21.74
CA MET A 196 3.01 -27.62 21.19
C MET A 196 1.96 -27.59 22.29
N LEU A 197 1.39 -26.41 22.54
CA LEU A 197 0.24 -26.23 23.41
C LEU A 197 -1.02 -26.09 22.56
N THR A 198 -2.02 -26.91 22.84
CA THR A 198 -3.29 -26.94 22.09
C THR A 198 -4.46 -26.59 22.98
N CYS A 199 -5.23 -25.57 22.59
CA CYS A 199 -6.46 -25.16 23.26
C CYS A 199 -7.62 -25.14 22.26
N GLY A 200 -8.51 -26.12 22.33
CA GLY A 200 -9.52 -26.32 21.29
C GLY A 200 -8.87 -26.62 19.93
N LYS A 201 -9.05 -25.71 18.96
CA LYS A 201 -8.41 -25.81 17.63
C LYS A 201 -7.17 -24.92 17.50
N THR A 202 -6.88 -24.09 18.49
CA THR A 202 -5.76 -23.14 18.42
C THR A 202 -4.50 -23.78 18.98
N LYS A 203 -3.41 -23.67 18.24
CA LYS A 203 -2.11 -24.24 18.55
C LYS A 203 -1.08 -23.13 18.80
N TYR A 204 -0.35 -23.24 19.89
CA TYR A 204 0.78 -22.38 20.23
C TYR A 204 2.06 -23.22 20.32
N LEU A 205 3.06 -22.89 19.48
CA LEU A 205 4.35 -23.55 19.48
C LEU A 205 5.40 -22.68 20.17
N THR A 206 6.12 -23.28 21.13
CA THR A 206 7.33 -22.72 21.72
C THR A 206 8.50 -23.65 21.49
N CYS A 207 9.65 -23.10 21.16
CA CYS A 207 10.83 -23.86 20.76
C CYS A 207 12.07 -23.54 21.64
N GLY A 208 11.89 -22.76 22.72
CA GLY A 208 13.04 -22.24 23.48
C GLY A 208 14.03 -21.57 22.55
N ASP A 209 15.27 -22.00 22.60
CA ASP A 209 16.37 -21.50 21.78
C ASP A 209 16.83 -22.48 20.70
N THR A 210 15.93 -23.35 20.27
CA THR A 210 16.18 -24.28 19.14
C THR A 210 16.82 -23.53 17.97
N MET A 211 17.89 -24.09 17.40
CA MET A 211 18.64 -23.54 16.29
C MET A 211 18.50 -24.38 15.02
N ASP A 212 19.09 -23.88 13.94
CA ASP A 212 19.02 -24.43 12.58
C ASP A 212 19.24 -25.95 12.46
N ALA A 213 20.18 -26.49 13.21
CA ALA A 213 20.48 -27.92 13.20
C ALA A 213 19.30 -28.77 13.74
N GLN A 214 18.70 -28.36 14.83
CA GLN A 214 17.54 -29.04 15.40
C GLN A 214 16.26 -28.78 14.59
N GLU A 215 16.13 -27.57 14.02
CA GLU A 215 15.02 -27.23 13.12
C GLU A 215 15.01 -28.15 11.90
N ALA A 216 16.18 -28.43 11.31
CA ALA A 216 16.30 -29.36 10.16
C ALA A 216 15.81 -30.77 10.52
N LEU A 217 16.17 -31.29 11.69
CA LEU A 217 15.69 -32.59 12.17
C LEU A 217 14.16 -32.60 12.40
N LEU A 218 13.61 -31.51 12.97
CA LEU A 218 12.17 -31.38 13.18
C LEU A 218 11.42 -31.34 11.83
N VAL A 219 11.93 -30.57 10.86
CA VAL A 219 11.36 -30.54 9.51
C VAL A 219 11.42 -31.94 8.88
N GLU A 220 12.56 -32.62 8.90
CA GLU A 220 12.69 -33.97 8.36
C GLU A 220 11.69 -34.95 9.01
N GLN A 221 11.56 -34.91 10.33
CA GLN A 221 10.69 -35.81 11.07
C GLN A 221 9.20 -35.55 10.84
N TYR A 222 8.78 -34.27 10.71
CA TYR A 222 7.37 -33.88 10.72
C TYR A 222 6.85 -33.30 9.41
N LYS A 223 7.68 -33.20 8.37
CA LYS A 223 7.32 -32.63 7.08
C LYS A 223 6.02 -33.24 6.54
N GLY A 224 5.07 -32.37 6.20
CA GLY A 224 3.78 -32.75 5.64
C GLY A 224 2.83 -33.47 6.58
N THR A 225 3.17 -33.66 7.86
CA THR A 225 2.29 -34.32 8.85
C THR A 225 1.31 -33.38 9.52
N GLY A 226 1.52 -32.05 9.42
CA GLY A 226 0.78 -31.03 10.17
C GLY A 226 1.07 -30.99 11.68
N LYS A 227 2.05 -31.76 12.15
CA LYS A 227 2.44 -31.78 13.58
C LYS A 227 3.08 -30.47 14.03
N LEU A 228 3.81 -29.78 13.14
CA LEU A 228 4.43 -28.49 13.43
C LEU A 228 3.50 -27.31 13.18
N ASP A 229 2.40 -27.49 12.43
CA ASP A 229 1.47 -26.41 12.10
C ASP A 229 0.92 -25.74 13.36
N ALA A 230 1.09 -24.41 13.46
CA ALA A 230 0.68 -23.64 14.64
C ALA A 230 0.14 -22.26 14.28
N ASP A 231 -0.92 -21.83 14.98
CA ASP A 231 -1.48 -20.49 14.82
C ASP A 231 -0.59 -19.41 15.42
N ILE A 232 0.05 -19.72 16.54
CA ILE A 232 0.88 -18.82 17.34
C ILE A 232 2.26 -19.46 17.52
N MET A 233 3.32 -18.67 17.37
CA MET A 233 4.68 -19.12 17.59
C MET A 233 5.50 -18.08 18.36
N LYS A 234 6.18 -18.52 19.42
CA LYS A 234 7.34 -17.80 19.92
C LYS A 234 8.53 -18.11 19.00
N LEU A 235 9.12 -17.10 18.41
CA LEU A 235 10.30 -17.28 17.56
C LEU A 235 11.46 -17.87 18.41
N SER A 236 12.12 -18.88 17.86
CA SER A 236 13.24 -19.57 18.51
C SER A 236 14.40 -18.62 18.76
N HIS A 237 15.17 -18.86 19.82
CA HIS A 237 16.40 -18.14 20.15
C HIS A 237 16.24 -16.63 20.06
N HIS A 238 15.23 -16.11 20.79
CA HIS A 238 14.86 -14.69 20.84
C HIS A 238 14.62 -14.02 19.48
N GLY A 239 14.49 -14.80 18.40
CA GLY A 239 14.42 -14.32 17.02
C GLY A 239 15.78 -13.95 16.42
N THR A 240 16.90 -14.42 16.98
CA THR A 240 18.25 -14.16 16.48
C THR A 240 18.60 -14.99 15.24
N SER A 241 19.74 -14.71 14.62
CA SER A 241 20.26 -15.48 13.48
C SER A 241 20.67 -16.91 13.88
N GLY A 242 20.62 -17.84 12.90
CA GLY A 242 20.91 -19.25 13.13
C GLY A 242 19.75 -20.04 13.72
N ALA A 243 18.57 -19.40 13.78
CA ALA A 243 17.31 -20.02 14.12
C ALA A 243 16.19 -19.47 13.22
N ASN A 244 15.01 -20.09 13.25
CA ASN A 244 13.83 -19.70 12.47
C ASN A 244 14.07 -19.76 10.94
N SER A 245 14.64 -20.88 10.49
CA SER A 245 14.88 -21.14 9.06
C SER A 245 13.61 -21.04 8.23
N GLU A 246 13.75 -20.72 6.94
CA GLU A 246 12.60 -20.60 6.04
C GLU A 246 11.83 -21.93 5.93
N GLU A 247 12.55 -23.04 5.90
CA GLU A 247 12.00 -24.38 5.83
C GLU A 247 11.21 -24.74 7.09
N PHE A 248 11.72 -24.40 8.28
CA PHE A 248 11.04 -24.63 9.54
C PHE A 248 9.77 -23.79 9.66
N LEU A 249 9.85 -22.51 9.37
CA LEU A 249 8.69 -21.62 9.36
C LEU A 249 7.66 -21.99 8.29
N ALA A 250 8.09 -22.58 7.16
CA ALA A 250 7.18 -23.07 6.12
C ALA A 250 6.32 -24.27 6.58
N GLU A 251 6.83 -25.12 7.47
CA GLU A 251 6.07 -26.22 8.08
C GLU A 251 5.16 -25.74 9.21
N ILE A 252 5.51 -24.64 9.91
CA ILE A 252 4.71 -24.09 11.01
C ILE A 252 3.60 -23.17 10.52
N THR A 253 3.86 -22.37 9.51
CA THR A 253 2.95 -21.37 8.92
C THR A 253 2.23 -20.47 9.95
N PRO A 254 2.95 -19.84 10.90
CA PRO A 254 2.33 -19.17 12.03
C PRO A 254 1.57 -17.91 11.60
N THR A 255 0.31 -17.80 12.01
CA THR A 255 -0.47 -16.56 11.82
C THR A 255 0.02 -15.42 12.69
N TYR A 256 0.55 -15.75 13.88
CA TYR A 256 1.08 -14.80 14.85
C TYR A 256 2.43 -15.27 15.35
N SER A 257 3.41 -14.38 15.35
CA SER A 257 4.75 -14.64 15.86
C SER A 257 5.18 -13.55 16.82
N PHE A 258 5.97 -13.89 17.81
CA PHE A 258 6.61 -12.91 18.69
C PHE A 258 8.01 -13.34 19.11
N ALA A 259 8.83 -12.35 19.46
CA ALA A 259 10.16 -12.56 20.06
C ALA A 259 10.37 -11.57 21.19
N GLN A 260 11.03 -12.02 22.25
CA GLN A 260 11.13 -11.26 23.50
C GLN A 260 12.33 -10.34 23.55
N ASN A 261 13.50 -10.78 23.16
CA ASN A 261 14.70 -9.93 23.18
C ASN A 261 15.45 -9.94 21.85
N SER A 262 15.26 -8.88 21.10
CA SER A 262 15.88 -8.70 19.78
C SER A 262 17.01 -7.66 19.78
N SER A 263 17.50 -7.25 20.93
CA SER A 263 18.45 -6.14 21.04
C SER A 263 19.92 -6.53 20.84
N TYR A 264 20.20 -7.80 20.56
CA TYR A 264 21.59 -8.19 20.26
C TYR A 264 22.08 -7.50 19.00
N ILE A 265 23.08 -6.65 19.18
CA ILE A 265 23.71 -5.90 18.09
C ILE A 265 25.01 -6.61 17.77
N GLY A 266 25.02 -7.37 16.68
CA GLY A 266 26.22 -7.94 16.09
C GLY A 266 27.03 -6.89 15.33
N TYR A 267 28.33 -7.15 15.16
CA TYR A 267 29.20 -6.36 14.32
C TYR A 267 29.63 -7.19 13.12
N LEU A 268 29.43 -6.65 11.92
CA LEU A 268 30.02 -7.22 10.71
C LEU A 268 31.56 -7.04 10.73
N PRO A 269 32.31 -7.85 9.99
CA PRO A 269 33.76 -7.72 9.90
C PRO A 269 34.24 -6.33 9.46
N ASN A 270 33.40 -5.55 8.81
CA ASN A 270 33.65 -4.17 8.39
C ASN A 270 33.29 -3.13 9.48
N GLY A 271 32.96 -3.54 10.69
CA GLY A 271 32.59 -2.68 11.81
C GLY A 271 31.18 -2.13 11.81
N ASN A 272 30.34 -2.45 10.80
CA ASN A 272 28.95 -2.03 10.77
C ASN A 272 28.11 -2.83 11.77
N LYS A 273 27.28 -2.14 12.54
CA LYS A 273 26.31 -2.77 13.45
C LYS A 273 25.17 -3.39 12.66
N TRP A 274 24.74 -4.60 13.02
CA TRP A 274 23.55 -5.24 12.51
C TRP A 274 22.73 -5.86 13.64
N LYS A 275 21.42 -5.90 13.49
CA LYS A 275 20.53 -6.59 14.43
C LYS A 275 20.31 -8.02 13.93
N GLU A 276 20.61 -9.00 14.75
CA GLU A 276 20.52 -10.42 14.40
C GLU A 276 19.09 -10.91 14.10
N THR A 277 18.10 -10.24 14.68
CA THR A 277 16.68 -10.54 14.46
C THR A 277 16.19 -10.31 13.04
N TYR A 278 16.97 -9.69 12.18
CA TYR A 278 16.54 -9.31 10.83
C TYR A 278 16.07 -10.50 9.98
N SER A 279 16.79 -11.62 9.98
CA SER A 279 16.44 -12.81 9.21
C SER A 279 15.17 -13.47 9.73
N ALA A 280 15.06 -13.67 11.04
CA ALA A 280 13.88 -14.27 11.67
C ALA A 280 12.61 -13.41 11.47
N VAL A 281 12.72 -12.09 11.62
CA VAL A 281 11.61 -11.16 11.36
C VAL A 281 11.19 -11.18 9.89
N ASN A 282 12.14 -11.20 8.97
CA ASN A 282 11.82 -11.29 7.54
C ASN A 282 11.13 -12.61 7.19
N ALA A 283 11.57 -13.72 7.78
CA ALA A 283 10.93 -15.00 7.61
C ALA A 283 9.53 -15.02 8.25
N ALA A 284 9.38 -14.56 9.50
CA ALA A 284 8.09 -14.53 10.19
C ALA A 284 7.06 -13.65 9.49
N ARG A 285 7.47 -12.48 8.97
CA ARG A 285 6.59 -11.56 8.23
C ARG A 285 6.00 -12.19 6.95
N LYS A 286 6.58 -13.24 6.42
CA LYS A 286 6.05 -13.99 5.27
C LYS A 286 4.75 -14.74 5.58
N TYR A 287 4.53 -15.09 6.86
CA TYR A 287 3.41 -15.94 7.27
C TYR A 287 2.33 -15.19 8.03
N GLY A 288 2.69 -14.19 8.85
CA GLY A 288 1.70 -13.53 9.67
C GLY A 288 2.09 -12.22 10.32
N PHE A 289 1.31 -11.89 11.32
CA PHE A 289 1.59 -10.81 12.24
C PHE A 289 2.80 -11.19 13.10
N TYR A 290 3.71 -10.25 13.29
CA TYR A 290 4.82 -10.42 14.23
C TYR A 290 4.89 -9.28 15.23
N TYR A 291 5.47 -9.55 16.40
CA TYR A 291 5.61 -8.58 17.47
C TYR A 291 6.97 -8.74 18.15
N LEU A 292 7.76 -7.69 18.18
CA LEU A 292 9.05 -7.66 18.86
C LEU A 292 8.91 -6.89 20.18
N LEU A 293 8.96 -7.60 21.30
CA LEU A 293 8.73 -6.98 22.61
C LEU A 293 9.78 -5.93 22.95
N SER A 294 11.05 -6.19 22.61
CA SER A 294 12.15 -5.23 22.83
C SER A 294 12.00 -3.93 22.02
N GLU A 295 11.48 -4.01 20.79
CA GLU A 295 11.26 -2.82 19.96
C GLU A 295 10.03 -2.02 20.40
N GLU A 296 8.97 -2.73 20.77
CA GLU A 296 7.72 -2.12 21.25
C GLU A 296 7.81 -1.67 22.71
N LYS A 297 8.73 -2.26 23.50
CA LYS A 297 8.92 -2.02 24.94
C LYS A 297 7.64 -2.22 25.75
N LYS A 298 6.88 -3.25 25.38
CA LYS A 298 5.59 -3.60 25.98
C LYS A 298 5.35 -5.09 25.87
N ASP A 299 4.62 -5.62 26.85
CA ASP A 299 4.13 -6.99 26.81
C ASP A 299 3.15 -7.19 25.65
N LEU A 300 3.10 -8.40 25.14
CA LEU A 300 2.04 -8.85 24.24
C LEU A 300 1.15 -9.86 24.99
N ILE A 301 -0.14 -9.59 25.04
CA ILE A 301 -1.14 -10.54 25.55
C ILE A 301 -1.91 -11.09 24.36
N ILE A 302 -1.98 -12.42 24.27
CA ILE A 302 -2.77 -13.12 23.25
C ILE A 302 -3.85 -13.93 23.98
N ASP A 303 -5.10 -13.54 23.81
CA ASP A 303 -6.27 -14.20 24.39
C ASP A 303 -6.90 -15.13 23.36
N VAL A 304 -6.98 -16.41 23.67
CA VAL A 304 -7.65 -17.44 22.88
C VAL A 304 -8.92 -17.86 23.59
N THR A 305 -10.07 -17.49 23.06
CA THR A 305 -11.37 -17.86 23.60
C THR A 305 -12.25 -18.40 22.50
N ASN A 306 -12.77 -19.62 22.62
CA ASN A 306 -13.60 -20.26 21.60
C ASN A 306 -12.92 -20.26 20.21
N ASN A 307 -11.64 -20.58 20.14
CA ASN A 307 -10.80 -20.54 18.93
C ASN A 307 -10.69 -19.13 18.28
N LYS A 308 -11.10 -18.09 18.98
CA LYS A 308 -10.90 -16.70 18.54
C LYS A 308 -9.69 -16.10 19.25
N ILE A 309 -8.79 -15.52 18.45
CA ILE A 309 -7.58 -14.87 18.95
C ILE A 309 -7.82 -13.36 19.05
N THR A 310 -7.47 -12.77 20.17
CA THR A 310 -7.49 -11.32 20.39
C THR A 310 -6.16 -10.92 21.02
N MET A 311 -5.55 -9.87 20.51
CA MET A 311 -4.26 -9.40 20.97
C MET A 311 -4.35 -8.05 21.67
N TYR A 312 -3.48 -7.82 22.64
CA TYR A 312 -3.36 -6.57 23.37
C TYR A 312 -1.89 -6.22 23.57
N LYS A 313 -1.55 -4.94 23.39
CA LYS A 313 -0.31 -4.36 23.92
C LYS A 313 -0.55 -3.96 25.38
N SER A 314 0.31 -4.40 26.26
CA SER A 314 0.19 -4.08 27.68
C SER A 314 1.46 -3.43 28.23
N SER A 315 1.29 -2.61 29.23
CA SER A 315 2.35 -2.11 30.12
C SER A 315 1.79 -2.03 31.52
N VAL A 316 2.64 -1.68 32.48
CA VAL A 316 2.20 -1.50 33.88
C VAL A 316 1.01 -0.53 33.99
N THR A 317 0.92 0.44 33.10
CA THR A 317 -0.07 1.53 33.17
C THR A 317 -1.18 1.48 32.11
N SER A 318 -1.09 0.65 31.07
CA SER A 318 -2.08 0.63 29.99
C SER A 318 -2.19 -0.72 29.28
N THR A 319 -3.40 -1.04 28.82
CA THR A 319 -3.67 -2.20 27.96
C THR A 319 -4.53 -1.77 26.80
N ASN A 320 -4.04 -1.96 25.57
CA ASN A 320 -4.73 -1.56 24.35
C ASN A 320 -4.95 -2.75 23.42
N LYS A 321 -6.19 -2.98 23.02
CA LYS A 321 -6.55 -4.01 22.05
C LYS A 321 -5.94 -3.68 20.68
N LEU A 322 -5.33 -4.68 20.05
CA LEU A 322 -4.86 -4.57 18.67
C LEU A 322 -6.01 -4.94 17.71
N SER A 323 -6.56 -3.96 17.02
CA SER A 323 -7.66 -4.13 16.06
C SER A 323 -7.64 -3.01 15.01
N GLY A 324 -8.22 -3.26 13.85
CA GLY A 324 -8.15 -2.32 12.75
C GLY A 324 -6.71 -2.12 12.26
N TRP A 325 -6.33 -0.90 11.94
CA TRP A 325 -4.96 -0.58 11.54
C TRP A 325 -4.00 -0.64 12.73
N VAL A 326 -3.04 -1.56 12.65
CA VAL A 326 -1.99 -1.76 13.65
C VAL A 326 -0.64 -1.51 13.00
N THR A 327 0.16 -0.65 13.62
CA THR A 327 1.56 -0.42 13.23
C THR A 327 2.45 -1.13 14.22
N VAL A 328 3.38 -1.94 13.73
CA VAL A 328 4.40 -2.59 14.55
C VAL A 328 5.79 -2.13 14.13
N LYS A 329 6.67 -2.02 15.10
CA LYS A 329 8.07 -1.73 14.84
C LYS A 329 8.77 -2.99 14.39
N GLY A 330 9.52 -2.90 13.30
CA GLY A 330 10.36 -3.95 12.77
C GLY A 330 11.81 -3.52 12.75
N SER A 331 12.71 -4.47 12.75
CA SER A 331 14.13 -4.22 12.57
C SER A 331 14.55 -4.41 11.11
N THR A 332 15.29 -3.46 10.54
CA THR A 332 15.84 -3.54 9.18
C THR A 332 17.33 -3.84 9.11
N GLY A 333 17.96 -4.14 10.22
CA GLY A 333 19.41 -4.37 10.26
C GLY A 333 20.21 -3.10 9.97
N LEU A 334 20.57 -2.84 8.73
CA LEU A 334 21.55 -1.79 8.37
C LEU A 334 20.97 -0.38 8.11
N LYS A 335 19.65 -0.20 7.99
CA LYS A 335 19.06 1.07 7.52
C LYS A 335 18.11 1.76 8.49
N GLY A 336 18.11 1.37 9.75
CA GLY A 336 17.23 1.96 10.77
C GLY A 336 15.92 1.20 10.96
N ASP A 337 15.12 1.64 11.93
CA ASP A 337 13.87 1.00 12.28
C ASP A 337 12.84 1.16 11.16
N THR A 338 12.17 0.06 10.80
CA THR A 338 11.00 0.09 9.92
C THR A 338 9.74 -0.07 10.72
N THR A 339 8.66 0.39 10.15
CA THR A 339 7.32 0.11 10.68
C THR A 339 6.53 -0.65 9.63
N ASP A 340 5.93 -1.75 10.02
CA ASP A 340 4.97 -2.47 9.22
C ASP A 340 3.55 -2.15 9.68
N LYS A 341 2.61 -2.12 8.73
CA LYS A 341 1.20 -1.90 9.04
C LYS A 341 0.41 -3.15 8.70
N PHE A 342 -0.42 -3.57 9.63
CA PHE A 342 -1.37 -4.66 9.47
C PHE A 342 -2.79 -4.14 9.64
N TYR A 343 -3.76 -4.85 9.10
CA TYR A 343 -5.15 -4.65 9.47
C TYR A 343 -5.67 -5.92 10.14
N ILE A 344 -6.02 -5.80 11.41
CA ILE A 344 -6.58 -6.91 12.19
C ILE A 344 -8.10 -6.84 12.07
N GLY A 345 -8.70 -7.87 11.50
CA GLY A 345 -10.14 -7.97 11.32
C GLY A 345 -10.89 -8.14 12.64
N THR A 346 -12.21 -8.13 12.56
CA THR A 346 -13.08 -8.36 13.73
C THR A 346 -12.98 -9.79 14.26
N ASP A 347 -12.53 -10.72 13.43
CA ASP A 347 -12.20 -12.11 13.79
C ASP A 347 -10.85 -12.26 14.50
N GLY A 348 -10.11 -11.15 14.66
CA GLY A 348 -8.78 -11.12 15.25
C GLY A 348 -7.66 -11.46 14.27
N LYS A 349 -7.95 -11.84 13.03
CA LYS A 349 -6.95 -12.27 12.05
C LYS A 349 -6.40 -11.09 11.24
N PRO A 350 -5.10 -11.09 10.91
CA PRO A 350 -4.55 -10.12 9.97
C PRO A 350 -5.13 -10.35 8.57
N TYR A 351 -5.46 -9.28 7.87
CA TYR A 351 -5.93 -9.36 6.49
C TYR A 351 -4.83 -9.80 5.53
N THR A 352 -5.22 -10.61 4.54
CA THR A 352 -4.36 -11.09 3.45
C THR A 352 -5.07 -10.93 2.11
N GLY A 353 -4.28 -10.76 1.04
CA GLY A 353 -4.83 -10.56 -0.31
C GLY A 353 -5.50 -9.20 -0.49
N VAL A 354 -6.45 -9.11 -1.41
CA VAL A 354 -7.18 -7.86 -1.69
C VAL A 354 -8.37 -7.75 -0.74
N LYS A 355 -8.42 -6.67 0.05
CA LYS A 355 -9.49 -6.41 1.02
C LYS A 355 -10.00 -4.98 0.90
N LYS A 356 -11.31 -4.79 1.07
CA LYS A 356 -11.95 -3.48 1.15
C LYS A 356 -12.06 -3.06 2.62
N ILE A 357 -11.60 -1.85 2.93
CA ILE A 357 -11.67 -1.24 4.27
C ILE A 357 -12.25 0.16 4.09
N GLY A 358 -13.44 0.38 4.59
CA GLY A 358 -14.21 1.59 4.27
C GLY A 358 -14.45 1.68 2.76
N ASP A 359 -14.20 2.85 2.18
CA ASP A 359 -14.36 3.08 0.74
C ASP A 359 -13.14 2.68 -0.10
N LYS A 360 -12.04 2.29 0.53
CA LYS A 360 -10.77 2.00 -0.11
C LYS A 360 -10.48 0.51 -0.19
N THR A 361 -9.77 0.11 -1.23
CA THR A 361 -9.31 -1.27 -1.44
C THR A 361 -7.80 -1.31 -1.26
N TYR A 362 -7.34 -2.28 -0.47
CA TYR A 362 -5.95 -2.50 -0.13
C TYR A 362 -5.50 -3.88 -0.58
N TRP A 363 -4.23 -4.02 -0.85
CA TRP A 363 -3.60 -5.30 -1.04
C TRP A 363 -2.66 -5.60 0.13
N PHE A 364 -2.93 -6.70 0.79
CA PHE A 364 -2.06 -7.27 1.81
C PHE A 364 -1.32 -8.44 1.16
N SER A 365 -0.03 -8.42 1.23
CA SER A 365 0.85 -9.38 0.58
C SER A 365 0.40 -10.82 0.85
N SER A 366 0.15 -11.58 -0.23
CA SER A 366 -0.70 -12.75 -0.15
C SER A 366 0.01 -14.07 0.06
N ASN A 367 1.26 -14.17 -0.30
CA ASN A 367 1.90 -15.47 -0.25
C ASN A 367 2.95 -15.60 0.83
N LEU A 368 3.47 -14.50 1.32
CA LEU A 368 4.60 -14.55 2.22
C LEU A 368 4.64 -13.41 3.24
N VAL A 369 3.85 -12.36 3.08
CA VAL A 369 3.84 -11.22 4.03
C VAL A 369 2.42 -10.73 4.21
N LYS A 370 1.98 -10.62 5.42
CA LYS A 370 0.65 -10.18 5.80
C LYS A 370 0.75 -8.80 6.40
N GLY A 371 0.78 -7.78 5.57
CA GLY A 371 0.86 -6.39 5.99
C GLY A 371 1.01 -5.45 4.81
N ILE A 372 1.00 -4.16 5.06
CA ILE A 372 1.38 -3.17 4.05
C ILE A 372 2.90 -3.21 3.96
N TYR A 373 3.42 -3.78 2.89
CA TYR A 373 4.84 -3.87 2.65
C TYR A 373 5.38 -2.55 2.10
N ARG A 374 6.33 -1.95 2.79
CA ARG A 374 7.15 -0.88 2.25
C ARG A 374 8.27 -1.50 1.44
N VAL A 375 8.15 -1.51 0.12
CA VAL A 375 9.29 -1.79 -0.74
C VAL A 375 10.24 -0.60 -0.63
N SER A 376 11.34 -0.78 0.09
CA SER A 376 12.45 0.14 0.05
C SER A 376 13.14 -0.01 -1.31
N ASP A 377 13.37 1.14 -1.95
CA ASP A 377 14.22 1.38 -3.10
C ASP A 377 13.71 1.05 -4.52
N LYS A 378 13.39 2.18 -5.19
CA LYS A 378 13.68 2.56 -6.61
C LYS A 378 13.52 1.56 -7.76
N THR A 379 13.06 0.37 -7.57
CA THR A 379 12.76 -0.53 -8.68
C THR A 379 11.27 -0.85 -8.69
N TRP A 380 10.59 -0.27 -9.67
CA TRP A 380 9.25 -0.61 -10.07
C TRP A 380 9.17 -2.10 -10.37
N ASN A 381 8.72 -2.89 -9.39
CA ASN A 381 8.24 -4.22 -9.70
C ASN A 381 6.72 -4.15 -9.77
N PRO A 382 6.11 -4.38 -10.93
CA PRO A 382 4.69 -4.62 -11.01
C PRO A 382 4.41 -5.90 -10.24
N LEU A 383 3.96 -5.76 -9.00
CA LEU A 383 3.63 -6.89 -8.15
C LEU A 383 2.45 -7.64 -8.75
N TYR A 384 2.75 -8.83 -9.22
CA TYR A 384 1.89 -9.92 -9.63
C TYR A 384 1.02 -9.72 -10.88
N ALA A 385 1.58 -10.14 -12.00
CA ALA A 385 0.83 -10.61 -13.16
C ALA A 385 0.11 -11.92 -12.81
N ILE A 386 -1.13 -11.83 -12.33
CA ILE A 386 -2.04 -12.95 -12.50
C ILE A 386 -2.60 -12.78 -13.91
N SER A 387 -2.13 -13.61 -14.85
CA SER A 387 -2.61 -13.67 -16.24
C SER A 387 -2.77 -12.32 -16.95
N ASN A 388 -1.68 -11.68 -17.39
CA ASN A 388 -1.64 -10.48 -18.27
C ASN A 388 -2.41 -9.22 -17.81
N THR A 389 -2.88 -9.17 -16.58
CA THR A 389 -3.61 -8.03 -16.01
C THR A 389 -2.88 -7.47 -14.80
N TYR A 390 -2.42 -6.22 -14.90
CA TYR A 390 -1.67 -5.57 -13.83
C TYR A 390 -2.60 -4.75 -12.95
N ARG A 391 -2.62 -5.04 -11.65
CA ARG A 391 -3.14 -4.14 -10.62
C ARG A 391 -2.01 -3.33 -10.03
N TYR A 392 -2.31 -2.10 -9.62
CA TYR A 392 -1.33 -1.21 -9.01
C TYR A 392 -1.82 -0.77 -7.63
N PHE A 393 -0.88 -0.71 -6.71
CA PHE A 393 -1.11 -0.29 -5.34
C PHE A 393 -0.11 0.80 -4.97
N ASP A 394 -0.55 1.77 -4.18
CA ASP A 394 0.34 2.76 -3.63
C ASP A 394 1.34 2.11 -2.67
N ILE A 395 2.62 2.30 -2.91
CA ILE A 395 3.69 1.63 -2.15
C ILE A 395 3.80 2.12 -0.71
N SER A 396 3.29 3.30 -0.40
CA SER A 396 3.35 3.88 0.93
C SER A 396 2.13 3.54 1.78
N THR A 397 0.98 3.38 1.14
CA THR A 397 -0.30 3.17 1.82
C THR A 397 -0.87 1.76 1.63
N GLY A 398 -0.40 1.01 0.61
CA GLY A 398 -0.98 -0.27 0.20
C GLY A 398 -2.34 -0.13 -0.50
N GLU A 399 -2.81 1.10 -0.74
CA GLU A 399 -4.11 1.37 -1.36
C GLU A 399 -4.10 1.03 -2.85
N MET A 400 -5.12 0.32 -3.32
CA MET A 400 -5.27 -0.03 -4.74
C MET A 400 -5.61 1.20 -5.57
N TYR A 401 -4.90 1.40 -6.67
CA TYR A 401 -5.23 2.46 -7.62
C TYR A 401 -6.54 2.17 -8.35
N VAL A 402 -7.46 3.12 -8.27
CA VAL A 402 -8.74 3.12 -8.99
C VAL A 402 -8.93 4.50 -9.60
N GLY A 403 -9.35 4.57 -10.86
CA GLY A 403 -9.50 5.84 -11.55
C GLY A 403 -8.23 6.31 -12.24
N PHE A 404 -8.06 7.63 -12.34
CA PHE A 404 -6.90 8.25 -12.99
C PHE A 404 -5.77 8.47 -12.00
N HIS A 405 -4.57 7.98 -12.34
CA HIS A 405 -3.36 8.18 -11.56
C HIS A 405 -2.20 8.62 -12.45
N GLU A 406 -1.40 9.56 -11.95
CA GLU A 406 -0.16 9.96 -12.59
C GLU A 406 1.00 9.22 -11.93
N ILE A 407 1.77 8.48 -12.72
CA ILE A 407 2.88 7.64 -12.29
C ILE A 407 4.07 7.96 -13.18
N ASP A 408 5.18 8.41 -12.62
CA ASP A 408 6.38 8.86 -13.34
C ASP A 408 6.06 9.86 -14.47
N GLY A 409 5.21 10.85 -14.17
CA GLY A 409 4.79 11.88 -15.11
C GLY A 409 3.89 11.37 -16.26
N LYS A 410 3.43 10.11 -16.20
CA LYS A 410 2.52 9.50 -17.18
C LYS A 410 1.17 9.23 -16.53
N MET A 411 0.11 9.58 -17.23
CA MET A 411 -1.26 9.33 -16.76
C MET A 411 -1.73 7.94 -17.18
N TYR A 412 -2.36 7.23 -16.25
CA TYR A 412 -2.98 5.91 -16.43
C TYR A 412 -4.41 5.92 -15.92
N TYR A 413 -5.19 4.93 -16.33
CA TYR A 413 -6.51 4.68 -15.76
C TYR A 413 -6.64 3.23 -15.31
N PHE A 414 -7.12 3.05 -14.08
CA PHE A 414 -7.41 1.77 -13.47
C PHE A 414 -8.93 1.65 -13.29
N ASP A 415 -9.50 0.52 -13.65
CA ASP A 415 -10.93 0.28 -13.45
C ASP A 415 -11.27 0.06 -11.96
N SER A 416 -12.53 -0.18 -11.65
CA SER A 416 -13.01 -0.39 -10.27
C SER A 416 -12.38 -1.60 -9.58
N ASN A 417 -11.80 -2.51 -10.33
CA ASN A 417 -11.10 -3.69 -9.82
C ASN A 417 -9.58 -3.48 -9.75
N GLY A 418 -9.09 -2.26 -10.03
CA GLY A 418 -7.67 -1.92 -10.00
C GLY A 418 -6.90 -2.37 -11.23
N TYR A 419 -7.56 -2.84 -12.29
CA TYR A 419 -6.85 -3.26 -13.50
C TYR A 419 -6.52 -2.06 -14.38
N ARG A 420 -5.22 -1.93 -14.70
CA ARG A 420 -4.75 -0.92 -15.64
C ARG A 420 -5.37 -1.13 -17.02
N GLN A 421 -6.02 -0.11 -17.52
CA GLN A 421 -6.63 -0.15 -18.84
C GLN A 421 -5.58 0.06 -19.93
N LEU A 422 -5.54 -0.85 -20.90
CA LEU A 422 -4.56 -0.86 -21.98
C LEU A 422 -5.19 -0.39 -23.31
N GLY A 423 -4.36 0.16 -24.17
CA GLY A 423 -4.68 0.45 -25.56
C GLY A 423 -3.96 -0.51 -26.52
N ASN A 424 -3.41 0.05 -27.62
CA ASN A 424 -2.60 -0.65 -28.59
C ASN A 424 -1.45 0.25 -29.07
N GLN A 425 -0.59 -0.25 -29.96
CA GLN A 425 0.51 0.52 -30.54
C GLN A 425 0.03 1.81 -31.25
N SER A 426 -1.18 1.80 -31.81
CA SER A 426 -1.77 2.93 -32.55
C SER A 426 -2.63 3.85 -31.68
N TRP A 427 -2.53 3.81 -30.36
CA TRP A 427 -3.31 4.65 -29.43
C TRP A 427 -4.82 4.41 -29.50
N LYS A 428 -5.27 3.28 -28.98
CA LYS A 428 -6.69 2.91 -28.96
C LYS A 428 -7.55 3.97 -28.24
N LYS A 429 -8.59 4.44 -28.93
CA LYS A 429 -9.59 5.32 -28.34
C LYS A 429 -10.50 4.51 -27.41
N LYS A 430 -10.62 4.95 -26.17
CA LYS A 430 -11.42 4.30 -25.14
C LYS A 430 -12.34 5.31 -24.45
N LYS A 431 -13.59 4.93 -24.18
CA LYS A 431 -14.54 5.76 -23.43
C LYS A 431 -14.42 5.42 -21.94
N ILE A 432 -14.13 6.42 -21.13
CA ILE A 432 -13.95 6.29 -19.66
C ILE A 432 -14.77 7.43 -19.03
N ASN A 433 -15.67 7.10 -18.14
CA ASN A 433 -16.52 8.06 -17.43
C ASN A 433 -17.16 9.10 -18.37
N GLY A 434 -17.74 8.62 -19.48
CA GLY A 434 -18.42 9.46 -20.46
C GLY A 434 -17.52 10.19 -21.47
N SER A 435 -16.23 10.30 -21.23
CA SER A 435 -15.24 10.98 -22.11
C SER A 435 -14.36 9.98 -22.86
N TYR A 436 -13.83 10.39 -24.01
CA TYR A 436 -12.88 9.57 -24.76
C TYR A 436 -11.44 9.95 -24.44
N TYR A 437 -10.59 8.94 -24.33
CA TYR A 437 -9.15 9.02 -24.10
C TYR A 437 -8.41 8.16 -25.14
N ALA A 438 -7.15 8.46 -25.41
CA ALA A 438 -6.28 7.62 -26.23
C ALA A 438 -5.27 6.92 -25.33
N LEU A 439 -5.26 5.60 -25.35
CA LEU A 439 -4.35 4.76 -24.58
C LEU A 439 -3.40 4.03 -25.54
N ASN A 440 -2.11 3.97 -25.18
CA ASN A 440 -1.16 3.14 -25.91
C ASN A 440 -1.16 1.69 -25.35
N GLN A 441 -0.32 0.82 -25.93
CA GLN A 441 -0.19 -0.58 -25.48
C GLN A 441 0.22 -0.74 -24.01
N ASN A 442 0.92 0.26 -23.46
CA ASN A 442 1.34 0.26 -22.05
C ASN A 442 0.33 0.97 -21.14
N GLY A 443 -0.87 1.31 -21.64
CA GLY A 443 -1.92 1.98 -20.87
C GLY A 443 -1.68 3.48 -20.63
N VAL A 444 -0.60 4.07 -21.16
CA VAL A 444 -0.35 5.51 -21.01
C VAL A 444 -1.42 6.30 -21.75
N ILE A 445 -2.02 7.27 -21.10
CA ILE A 445 -3.01 8.19 -21.66
C ILE A 445 -2.31 9.36 -22.35
N ALA A 446 -2.72 9.64 -23.59
CA ALA A 446 -2.22 10.77 -24.35
C ALA A 446 -2.66 12.09 -23.70
N LYS A 447 -1.70 12.98 -23.40
CA LYS A 447 -1.94 14.36 -22.92
C LYS A 447 -1.34 15.34 -23.91
N ASN A 448 -1.96 16.50 -24.09
CA ASN A 448 -1.48 17.60 -24.92
C ASN A 448 -0.96 17.17 -26.30
N SER A 449 -1.63 16.23 -26.96
CA SER A 449 -1.07 15.61 -28.16
C SER A 449 -2.10 15.30 -29.24
N TRP A 450 -1.63 15.37 -30.48
CA TRP A 450 -2.36 14.94 -31.66
C TRP A 450 -2.22 13.43 -31.86
N LYS A 451 -3.33 12.78 -32.21
CA LYS A 451 -3.33 11.36 -32.61
C LYS A 451 -4.08 11.24 -33.94
N LYS A 452 -3.46 10.51 -34.90
CA LYS A 452 -4.04 10.22 -36.22
C LYS A 452 -4.72 8.85 -36.17
N TYR A 453 -5.94 8.80 -36.64
CA TYR A 453 -6.72 7.57 -36.85
C TYR A 453 -7.08 7.45 -38.35
N SER A 454 -7.60 6.31 -38.76
CA SER A 454 -8.01 6.09 -40.15
C SER A 454 -9.02 7.12 -40.65
N ASP A 455 -9.89 7.63 -39.78
CA ASP A 455 -10.95 8.60 -40.07
C ASP A 455 -10.57 10.07 -39.76
N GLY A 456 -9.31 10.36 -39.39
CA GLY A 456 -8.79 11.71 -39.21
C GLY A 456 -8.06 11.97 -37.90
N TRP A 457 -7.68 13.24 -37.70
CA TRP A 457 -6.91 13.69 -36.54
C TRP A 457 -7.80 14.03 -35.36
N ARG A 458 -7.32 13.72 -34.16
CA ARG A 458 -7.90 14.11 -32.88
C ARG A 458 -6.86 14.75 -31.99
N TYR A 459 -7.30 15.59 -31.08
CA TYR A 459 -6.44 16.16 -30.03
C TYR A 459 -6.93 15.77 -28.65
N PHE A 460 -6.00 15.41 -27.80
CA PHE A 460 -6.23 15.07 -26.39
C PHE A 460 -5.60 16.16 -25.53
N GLY A 461 -6.40 16.75 -24.66
CA GLY A 461 -6.01 17.90 -23.83
C GLY A 461 -5.06 17.58 -22.69
N ALA A 462 -4.82 18.55 -21.83
CA ALA A 462 -3.96 18.39 -20.65
C ALA A 462 -4.51 17.35 -19.67
N ASP A 463 -5.81 17.22 -19.59
CA ASP A 463 -6.52 16.21 -18.78
C ASP A 463 -6.68 14.85 -19.49
N GLY A 464 -6.09 14.70 -20.67
CA GLY A 464 -6.18 13.51 -21.51
C GLY A 464 -7.51 13.34 -22.26
N ARG A 465 -8.51 14.19 -22.04
CA ARG A 465 -9.81 14.10 -22.73
C ARG A 465 -9.71 14.49 -24.19
N MET A 466 -10.41 13.76 -25.04
CA MET A 466 -10.55 14.07 -26.45
C MET A 466 -11.32 15.39 -26.63
N TYR A 467 -10.76 16.30 -27.41
CA TYR A 467 -11.43 17.57 -27.73
C TYR A 467 -12.62 17.38 -28.67
N THR A 468 -13.67 18.14 -28.41
CA THR A 468 -14.86 18.29 -29.27
C THR A 468 -15.24 19.76 -29.37
N GLY A 469 -15.94 20.11 -30.46
CA GLY A 469 -16.34 21.49 -30.72
C GLY A 469 -15.18 22.40 -31.10
N LYS A 470 -15.37 23.70 -30.92
CA LYS A 470 -14.35 24.72 -31.21
C LYS A 470 -13.37 24.82 -30.04
N ARG A 471 -12.08 24.58 -30.31
CA ARG A 471 -11.02 24.58 -29.29
C ARG A 471 -9.76 25.28 -29.79
N LYS A 472 -9.06 25.95 -28.88
CA LYS A 472 -7.72 26.49 -29.14
C LYS A 472 -6.68 25.45 -28.78
N VAL A 473 -5.74 25.18 -29.65
CA VAL A 473 -4.57 24.33 -29.43
C VAL A 473 -3.35 25.14 -29.79
N ALA A 474 -2.48 25.38 -28.81
CA ALA A 474 -1.38 26.35 -28.94
C ALA A 474 -1.89 27.71 -29.41
N THR A 475 -1.41 28.21 -30.56
CA THR A 475 -1.77 29.53 -31.10
C THR A 475 -2.96 29.48 -32.05
N ALA A 476 -3.40 28.31 -32.52
CA ALA A 476 -4.44 28.15 -33.50
C ALA A 476 -5.76 27.61 -32.93
N THR A 477 -6.87 27.98 -33.60
CA THR A 477 -8.20 27.46 -33.25
C THR A 477 -8.60 26.39 -34.25
N TYR A 478 -9.18 25.31 -33.74
CA TYR A 478 -9.66 24.15 -34.52
C TYR A 478 -11.13 23.88 -34.19
N TYR A 479 -11.77 23.11 -35.04
CA TYR A 479 -13.07 22.52 -34.73
C TYR A 479 -12.95 21.00 -34.80
N PHE A 480 -13.37 20.36 -33.74
CA PHE A 480 -13.46 18.92 -33.61
C PHE A 480 -14.93 18.51 -33.67
N ASP A 481 -15.25 17.56 -34.51
CA ASP A 481 -16.62 17.06 -34.61
C ASP A 481 -17.14 16.60 -33.24
N THR A 482 -18.35 16.99 -32.90
CA THR A 482 -18.89 16.79 -31.57
C THR A 482 -19.20 15.32 -31.22
N LYS A 483 -19.39 14.48 -32.25
CA LYS A 483 -19.65 13.04 -32.07
C LYS A 483 -18.37 12.21 -32.17
N THR A 484 -17.55 12.49 -33.15
CA THR A 484 -16.38 11.68 -33.50
C THR A 484 -15.06 12.20 -32.92
N GLY A 485 -15.02 13.50 -32.56
CA GLY A 485 -13.78 14.17 -32.16
C GLY A 485 -12.81 14.43 -33.32
N CYS A 486 -13.21 14.12 -34.57
CA CYS A 486 -12.37 14.37 -35.74
C CYS A 486 -12.18 15.87 -35.97
N ARG A 487 -10.91 16.26 -36.23
CA ARG A 487 -10.58 17.61 -36.65
C ARG A 487 -11.21 17.90 -38.03
N LEU A 488 -11.90 19.02 -38.14
CA LEU A 488 -12.49 19.46 -39.38
C LEU A 488 -11.42 20.10 -40.27
N GLU A 489 -11.35 19.68 -41.50
CA GLU A 489 -10.38 20.13 -42.50
C GLU A 489 -11.07 20.53 -43.80
N ASN A 490 -10.57 21.57 -44.49
CA ASN A 490 -11.06 22.06 -45.77
C ASN A 490 -12.58 22.29 -45.84
N LYS A 491 -13.20 22.75 -44.76
CA LYS A 491 -14.66 22.85 -44.67
C LYS A 491 -15.15 24.10 -43.96
N PHE A 492 -16.29 24.57 -44.41
CA PHE A 492 -17.09 25.54 -43.66
C PHE A 492 -17.84 24.84 -42.55
N LYS A 493 -17.96 25.52 -41.42
CA LYS A 493 -18.77 25.05 -40.27
C LYS A 493 -19.61 26.20 -39.72
N LYS A 494 -20.90 25.98 -39.59
CA LYS A 494 -21.82 26.88 -38.89
C LYS A 494 -21.78 26.51 -37.41
N ILE A 495 -21.56 27.47 -36.54
CA ILE A 495 -21.55 27.35 -35.10
C ILE A 495 -22.43 28.47 -34.53
N GLY A 496 -23.57 28.11 -34.01
CA GLY A 496 -24.63 29.07 -33.70
C GLY A 496 -25.07 29.81 -34.98
N SER A 497 -25.17 31.12 -34.97
CA SER A 497 -25.51 31.97 -36.09
C SER A 497 -24.33 32.28 -37.03
N LYS A 498 -23.10 31.93 -36.67
CA LYS A 498 -21.87 32.35 -37.36
C LYS A 498 -21.27 31.21 -38.18
N LYS A 499 -20.61 31.54 -39.30
CA LYS A 499 -19.95 30.58 -40.18
C LYS A 499 -18.45 30.79 -40.17
N TYR A 500 -17.70 29.72 -40.14
CA TYR A 500 -16.24 29.66 -40.04
C TYR A 500 -15.69 28.77 -41.14
N TYR A 501 -14.40 28.89 -41.41
CA TYR A 501 -13.70 27.97 -42.31
C TYR A 501 -12.43 27.47 -41.66
N PHE A 502 -12.17 26.19 -41.85
CA PHE A 502 -10.99 25.48 -41.36
C PHE A 502 -10.19 24.98 -42.55
N ASP A 503 -8.90 25.30 -42.61
CA ASP A 503 -8.02 24.97 -43.72
C ASP A 503 -7.64 23.48 -43.79
N ALA A 504 -6.72 23.10 -44.68
CA ALA A 504 -6.24 21.72 -44.83
C ALA A 504 -5.55 21.19 -43.55
N GLY A 505 -4.94 22.06 -42.76
CA GLY A 505 -4.38 21.71 -41.44
C GLY A 505 -5.40 21.79 -40.32
N GLY A 506 -6.67 22.08 -40.61
CA GLY A 506 -7.76 22.27 -39.65
C GLY A 506 -7.70 23.59 -38.90
N LYS A 507 -6.79 24.51 -39.24
CA LYS A 507 -6.68 25.82 -38.57
C LYS A 507 -7.80 26.76 -39.05
N MET A 508 -8.47 27.38 -38.11
CA MET A 508 -9.51 28.37 -38.36
C MET A 508 -8.91 29.65 -38.97
N TYR A 509 -9.46 30.12 -40.09
CA TYR A 509 -9.07 31.43 -40.63
C TYR A 509 -9.56 32.56 -39.73
N GLN A 510 -8.68 33.51 -39.44
CA GLN A 510 -8.94 34.70 -38.63
C GLN A 510 -8.25 35.92 -39.26
N ASN A 511 -8.90 37.08 -39.15
CA ASN A 511 -8.40 38.38 -39.64
C ASN A 511 -7.77 38.29 -41.04
N THR A 512 -8.45 37.63 -41.98
CA THR A 512 -7.86 37.34 -43.29
C THR A 512 -8.90 37.23 -44.40
N MET A 513 -8.51 37.63 -45.60
CA MET A 513 -9.26 37.33 -46.82
C MET A 513 -8.60 36.14 -47.53
N LYS A 514 -9.38 35.14 -47.88
CA LYS A 514 -8.90 33.91 -48.55
C LYS A 514 -9.76 33.53 -49.72
N LYS A 515 -9.11 33.05 -50.80
CA LYS A 515 -9.78 32.41 -51.94
C LYS A 515 -10.04 30.94 -51.57
N ILE A 516 -11.31 30.54 -51.62
CA ILE A 516 -11.74 29.16 -51.35
C ILE A 516 -12.58 28.74 -52.57
N GLY A 517 -12.10 27.77 -53.34
CA GLY A 517 -12.63 27.48 -54.65
C GLY A 517 -12.49 28.68 -55.55
N ARG A 518 -13.57 29.08 -56.24
CA ARG A 518 -13.59 30.23 -57.17
C ARG A 518 -13.86 31.59 -56.50
N TYR A 519 -14.27 31.62 -55.22
CA TYR A 519 -14.70 32.82 -54.52
C TYR A 519 -13.70 33.26 -53.45
N ARG A 520 -13.72 34.58 -53.13
CA ARG A 520 -13.01 35.16 -51.98
C ARG A 520 -13.97 35.34 -50.84
N TYR A 521 -13.48 35.06 -49.60
CA TYR A 521 -14.20 35.21 -48.33
C TYR A 521 -13.34 35.99 -47.35
N TYR A 522 -13.96 36.71 -46.47
CA TYR A 522 -13.27 37.37 -45.36
C TYR A 522 -13.71 36.80 -44.03
N PHE A 523 -12.74 36.58 -43.17
CA PHE A 523 -12.93 36.12 -41.81
C PHE A 523 -12.39 37.18 -40.86
N ASP A 524 -13.21 37.64 -39.93
CA ASP A 524 -12.85 38.66 -38.95
C ASP A 524 -11.85 38.15 -37.88
N LYS A 525 -11.45 39.02 -36.93
CA LYS A 525 -10.52 38.65 -35.84
C LYS A 525 -11.01 37.48 -34.98
N TYR A 526 -12.30 37.21 -34.97
CA TYR A 526 -12.90 36.08 -34.28
C TYR A 526 -13.09 34.85 -35.19
N GLY A 527 -12.69 34.93 -36.43
CA GLY A 527 -12.85 33.90 -37.46
C GLY A 527 -14.25 33.85 -38.08
N CYS A 528 -15.13 34.79 -37.76
CA CYS A 528 -16.47 34.82 -38.31
C CYS A 528 -16.44 35.27 -39.75
N MET A 529 -17.06 34.50 -40.67
CA MET A 529 -17.20 34.84 -42.06
C MET A 529 -18.10 36.09 -42.23
N ALA A 530 -17.62 37.08 -42.97
CA ALA A 530 -18.42 38.23 -43.34
C ALA A 530 -19.56 37.85 -44.29
N VAL A 531 -20.78 38.26 -43.98
CA VAL A 531 -21.98 38.05 -44.79
C VAL A 531 -22.78 39.34 -44.87
N SER A 532 -23.38 39.63 -46.01
CA SER A 532 -24.27 40.76 -46.26
C SER A 532 -23.72 42.11 -45.75
N LYS A 533 -22.41 42.34 -45.88
CA LYS A 533 -21.76 43.58 -45.37
C LYS A 533 -20.54 44.01 -46.17
N ILE A 534 -20.24 45.29 -46.08
CA ILE A 534 -18.99 45.86 -46.57
C ILE A 534 -17.90 45.71 -45.51
N VAL A 535 -16.72 45.26 -45.93
CA VAL A 535 -15.52 45.13 -45.06
C VAL A 535 -14.35 45.81 -45.76
N THR A 536 -13.58 46.60 -45.03
CA THR A 536 -12.34 47.19 -45.50
C THR A 536 -11.15 46.34 -45.09
N VAL A 537 -10.35 45.92 -46.03
CA VAL A 537 -9.16 45.09 -45.83
C VAL A 537 -8.00 45.77 -46.56
N SER A 538 -6.94 46.09 -45.81
CA SER A 538 -5.75 46.79 -46.35
C SER A 538 -6.11 48.02 -47.22
N GLY A 539 -7.00 48.87 -46.70
CA GLY A 539 -7.44 50.12 -47.38
C GLY A 539 -8.49 49.94 -48.48
N ASN A 540 -8.75 48.73 -48.94
CA ASN A 540 -9.74 48.43 -49.99
C ASN A 540 -11.05 47.90 -49.34
N SER A 541 -12.20 48.40 -49.81
CA SER A 541 -13.51 47.96 -49.35
C SER A 541 -14.09 46.91 -50.30
N TYR A 542 -14.63 45.85 -49.73
CA TYR A 542 -15.26 44.71 -50.41
C TYR A 542 -16.66 44.48 -49.84
N TYR A 543 -17.57 44.02 -50.67
CA TYR A 543 -18.87 43.55 -50.20
C TYR A 543 -18.93 42.02 -50.26
N PHE A 544 -19.39 41.43 -49.18
CA PHE A 544 -19.63 39.99 -49.10
C PHE A 544 -21.15 39.74 -49.09
N ASN A 545 -21.63 38.94 -50.05
CA ASN A 545 -23.06 38.62 -50.18
C ASN A 545 -23.56 37.73 -49.02
N SER A 546 -24.81 37.30 -49.08
CA SER A 546 -25.42 36.41 -48.07
C SER A 546 -24.72 35.04 -47.93
N ASN A 547 -24.03 34.61 -48.97
CA ASN A 547 -23.20 33.39 -48.96
C ASN A 547 -21.77 33.64 -48.46
N GLY A 548 -21.42 34.93 -48.18
CA GLY A 548 -20.09 35.34 -47.75
C GLY A 548 -19.08 35.50 -48.88
N GLN A 549 -19.53 35.42 -50.13
CA GLN A 549 -18.70 35.55 -51.32
C GLN A 549 -18.47 37.03 -51.67
N ALA A 550 -17.22 37.39 -51.90
CA ALA A 550 -16.90 38.75 -52.38
C ALA A 550 -17.51 38.97 -53.77
N VAL A 551 -18.30 40.01 -53.87
CA VAL A 551 -18.95 40.41 -55.11
C VAL A 551 -17.94 41.05 -56.06
N GLN A 552 -18.08 40.81 -57.40
CA GLN A 552 -17.22 41.30 -58.44
C GLN A 552 -18.05 41.72 -59.66
N ASN A 553 -17.61 42.80 -60.34
CA ASN A 553 -18.26 43.32 -61.52
C ASN A 553 -19.76 43.60 -61.35
N GLU A 554 -20.18 44.07 -60.22
CA GLU A 554 -21.62 44.18 -59.92
C GLU A 554 -21.92 45.43 -59.06
N ILE A 555 -23.10 46.04 -59.36
CA ILE A 555 -23.68 47.10 -58.53
C ILE A 555 -24.56 46.42 -57.44
N VAL A 556 -24.24 46.67 -56.16
CA VAL A 556 -24.96 46.10 -55.02
C VAL A 556 -25.61 47.20 -54.25
N ALA A 557 -26.88 46.99 -53.87
CA ALA A 557 -27.59 47.84 -52.93
C ALA A 557 -27.28 47.38 -51.48
N VAL A 558 -26.78 48.31 -50.67
CA VAL A 558 -26.51 48.07 -49.25
C VAL A 558 -27.17 49.21 -48.43
N GLY A 559 -28.22 48.87 -47.73
CA GLY A 559 -29.10 49.86 -47.12
C GLY A 559 -29.71 50.78 -48.16
N LYS A 560 -29.64 52.10 -47.96
CA LYS A 560 -30.20 53.10 -48.86
C LYS A 560 -29.28 53.50 -50.06
N TYR A 561 -28.09 52.91 -50.17
CA TYR A 561 -27.11 53.29 -51.18
C TYR A 561 -26.73 52.12 -52.06
N SER A 562 -26.33 52.41 -53.34
CA SER A 562 -25.76 51.43 -54.27
C SER A 562 -24.27 51.66 -54.43
N TYR A 563 -23.50 50.58 -54.56
CA TYR A 563 -22.05 50.57 -54.68
C TYR A 563 -21.64 49.65 -55.80
N TYR A 564 -20.56 49.97 -56.48
CA TYR A 564 -20.01 49.08 -57.52
C TYR A 564 -18.71 48.45 -57.02
N PHE A 565 -18.58 47.18 -57.28
CA PHE A 565 -17.39 46.38 -56.94
C PHE A 565 -16.74 45.92 -58.25
N SER A 566 -15.46 46.28 -58.50
CA SER A 566 -14.71 46.02 -59.72
C SER A 566 -14.50 44.51 -59.95
N SER A 567 -13.82 44.11 -61.03
CA SER A 567 -13.39 42.74 -61.32
C SER A 567 -12.48 42.15 -60.22
N LYS A 568 -11.77 43.03 -59.53
CA LYS A 568 -10.97 42.63 -58.36
C LYS A 568 -11.79 42.58 -57.07
N GLY A 569 -13.09 42.89 -57.08
CA GLY A 569 -14.01 43.02 -56.00
C GLY A 569 -13.84 44.25 -55.11
N VAL A 570 -12.98 45.18 -55.54
CA VAL A 570 -12.73 46.42 -54.79
C VAL A 570 -13.83 47.45 -55.10
N MET A 571 -14.35 48.07 -54.05
CA MET A 571 -15.32 49.18 -54.18
C MET A 571 -14.72 50.34 -55.00
N VAL A 572 -15.41 50.76 -56.02
CA VAL A 572 -15.04 51.95 -56.79
C VAL A 572 -15.46 53.19 -56.01
N LYS A 573 -14.53 54.16 -55.87
CA LYS A 573 -14.74 55.41 -55.14
C LYS A 573 -14.23 56.59 -56.04
N ASN A 574 -14.88 57.74 -55.84
CA ASN A 574 -14.51 59.01 -56.51
C ASN A 574 -14.20 58.86 -58.04
N LYS A 575 -15.02 58.09 -58.78
CA LYS A 575 -14.73 57.71 -60.14
C LYS A 575 -16.00 57.46 -60.94
N ILE A 576 -15.96 57.76 -62.25
CA ILE A 576 -16.92 57.30 -63.25
C ILE A 576 -16.51 55.86 -63.65
N GLN A 577 -17.45 54.94 -63.56
CA GLN A 577 -17.25 53.54 -63.94
C GLN A 577 -18.31 53.12 -65.00
N LYS A 578 -17.85 52.49 -66.06
CA LYS A 578 -18.73 51.84 -67.09
C LYS A 578 -19.16 50.47 -66.53
N VAL A 579 -20.46 50.24 -66.51
CA VAL A 579 -21.05 48.95 -66.09
C VAL A 579 -22.12 48.60 -67.12
N GLY A 580 -21.87 47.55 -67.90
CA GLY A 580 -22.66 47.25 -69.10
C GLY A 580 -22.65 48.39 -70.10
N LYS A 581 -23.79 48.85 -70.59
CA LYS A 581 -23.94 49.95 -71.56
C LYS A 581 -23.94 51.32 -70.91
N TYR A 582 -24.02 51.43 -69.57
CA TYR A 582 -24.14 52.71 -68.88
C TYR A 582 -22.88 53.12 -68.15
N ARG A 583 -22.72 54.42 -67.79
CA ARG A 583 -21.67 54.97 -66.94
C ARG A 583 -22.31 55.54 -65.72
N TYR A 584 -21.68 55.22 -64.52
CA TYR A 584 -22.13 55.63 -63.21
C TYR A 584 -21.03 56.39 -62.47
N TYR A 585 -21.37 57.36 -61.67
CA TYR A 585 -20.40 58.02 -60.78
C TYR A 585 -20.59 57.51 -59.38
N PHE A 586 -19.50 57.17 -58.77
CA PHE A 586 -19.42 56.79 -57.37
C PHE A 586 -18.65 57.84 -56.58
N ASP A 587 -19.25 58.35 -55.46
CA ASP A 587 -18.67 59.43 -54.68
C ASP A 587 -17.43 58.95 -53.85
N LYS A 588 -16.84 59.86 -53.02
CA LYS A 588 -15.68 59.54 -52.20
C LYS A 588 -15.93 58.39 -51.21
N ASN A 589 -17.18 58.12 -50.85
CA ASN A 589 -17.60 57.03 -49.99
C ASN A 589 -17.99 55.77 -50.83
N GLY A 590 -17.88 55.83 -52.16
CA GLY A 590 -18.26 54.73 -53.07
C GLY A 590 -19.77 54.67 -53.32
N ARG A 591 -20.56 55.61 -52.90
CA ARG A 591 -22.02 55.65 -53.12
C ARG A 591 -22.34 56.08 -54.51
N MET A 592 -23.22 55.38 -55.20
CA MET A 592 -23.73 55.78 -56.50
C MET A 592 -24.49 57.11 -56.38
N VAL A 593 -24.09 58.06 -57.11
CA VAL A 593 -24.81 59.36 -57.21
C VAL A 593 -25.99 59.19 -58.10
N LYS A 594 -27.13 59.74 -57.74
CA LYS A 594 -28.38 59.74 -58.49
C LYS A 594 -28.98 61.13 -58.48
N ASN A 595 -29.70 61.47 -59.61
CA ASN A 595 -30.50 62.71 -59.74
C ASN A 595 -29.73 63.98 -59.29
N LYS A 596 -28.47 64.09 -59.77
CA LYS A 596 -27.58 65.19 -59.37
C LYS A 596 -26.62 65.58 -60.51
N THR A 597 -26.33 66.85 -60.63
CA THR A 597 -25.26 67.34 -61.51
C THR A 597 -23.97 67.41 -60.65
N ILE A 598 -22.87 66.82 -61.17
CA ILE A 598 -21.56 66.81 -60.54
C ILE A 598 -20.49 67.39 -61.46
N ARG A 599 -19.39 67.90 -60.90
CA ARG A 599 -18.21 68.33 -61.60
C ARG A 599 -17.02 67.43 -61.29
N ILE A 600 -16.32 66.89 -62.29
CA ILE A 600 -15.12 66.09 -62.16
C ILE A 600 -14.08 66.66 -63.14
N ALA A 601 -12.92 67.04 -62.63
CA ALA A 601 -11.83 67.63 -63.40
C ALA A 601 -12.34 68.78 -64.37
N GLY A 602 -13.19 69.68 -63.77
CA GLY A 602 -13.75 70.82 -64.53
C GLY A 602 -14.95 70.49 -65.43
N LYS A 603 -15.19 69.27 -65.83
CA LYS A 603 -16.31 68.85 -66.71
C LYS A 603 -17.58 68.59 -65.87
N LYS A 604 -18.72 69.05 -66.42
CA LYS A 604 -20.06 68.90 -65.83
C LYS A 604 -20.70 67.60 -66.35
N TYR A 605 -21.23 66.75 -65.39
CA TYR A 605 -21.93 65.49 -65.70
C TYR A 605 -23.33 65.53 -65.10
N LYS A 606 -24.34 65.25 -65.89
CA LYS A 606 -25.74 65.17 -65.41
C LYS A 606 -26.06 63.69 -65.18
N ILE A 607 -26.31 63.34 -63.90
CA ILE A 607 -26.65 61.99 -63.48
C ILE A 607 -28.17 61.94 -63.34
N ASP A 608 -28.80 60.98 -63.99
CA ASP A 608 -30.25 60.76 -63.90
C ASP A 608 -30.73 60.06 -62.67
N LYS A 609 -32.04 59.82 -62.51
CA LYS A 609 -32.66 59.14 -61.41
C LYS A 609 -32.17 57.68 -61.19
N ASN A 610 -31.69 57.04 -62.25
CA ASN A 610 -31.16 55.68 -62.19
C ASN A 610 -29.65 55.68 -61.96
N GLY A 611 -28.99 56.85 -61.89
CA GLY A 611 -27.56 56.98 -61.68
C GLY A 611 -26.75 56.92 -62.94
N HIS A 612 -27.41 56.95 -64.14
CA HIS A 612 -26.73 56.97 -65.45
C HIS A 612 -26.16 58.34 -65.71
N ASN A 613 -24.93 58.36 -66.17
CA ASN A 613 -24.34 59.58 -66.76
C ASN A 613 -24.76 59.70 -68.24
N LYS A 614 -25.51 60.70 -68.53
CA LYS A 614 -25.87 61.01 -69.93
C LYS A 614 -24.75 61.74 -70.63
#